data_e4a9ac690e972688a4f6d775c845063d
#
_entry.id   e4a9ac690e972688a4f6d775c845063d
#
_cell.length_a   1.000
_cell.length_b   1.000
_cell.length_c   1.000
_cell.angle_alpha   90.00
_cell.angle_beta   90.00
_cell.angle_gamma   90.00
#
_symmetry.space_group_name_H-M   'P 1'
#
loop_
_entity.id
_entity.type
_entity.pdbx_description
1 polymer ?
#
loop_
_entity_poly.entity_id
_entity_poly.type
_entity_poly.pdbx_seq_one_letter_code
_entity_poly.pdbx_strand_id
1 'polypeptide(L)' 'MAVRADAVGTPLVVDGRSVDAVRESWLVEDRWWTDRPLRRRYWEVVTTCGRNVVVFRDLLVGRWYSQR' A
#
# COMPACT_ATOMS: atom_id res chain seq x y z
N MET A 1 1.64 10.86 -0.41
CA MET A 1 1.84 9.98 -1.58
C MET A 1 0.54 9.84 -2.34
N ALA A 2 0.58 9.96 -3.65
CA ALA A 2 -0.61 9.87 -4.49
C ALA A 2 -0.72 8.45 -5.04
N VAL A 3 -1.77 7.74 -4.63
CA VAL A 3 -2.02 6.37 -5.09
C VAL A 3 -3.47 6.28 -5.56
N ARG A 4 -3.66 5.73 -6.76
CA ARG A 4 -4.99 5.36 -7.24
C ARG A 4 -5.14 3.86 -7.06
N ALA A 5 -6.27 3.48 -6.51
CA ALA A 5 -6.56 2.07 -6.23
C ALA A 5 -7.87 1.67 -6.91
N ASP A 6 -8.02 0.36 -7.15
CA ASP A 6 -9.26 -0.16 -7.70
C ASP A 6 -10.33 -0.29 -6.60
N ALA A 7 -11.48 -0.84 -6.96
CA ALA A 7 -12.61 -0.95 -6.01
C ALA A 7 -12.30 -1.87 -4.83
N VAL A 8 -11.34 -2.75 -4.99
CA VAL A 8 -10.92 -3.68 -3.93
C VAL A 8 -9.83 -3.08 -3.05
N GLY A 9 -9.21 -2.00 -3.51
CA GLY A 9 -8.15 -1.33 -2.77
C GLY A 9 -6.75 -1.65 -3.25
N THR A 10 -6.60 -2.42 -4.32
CA THR A 10 -5.29 -2.73 -4.89
C THR A 10 -4.75 -1.53 -5.64
N PRO A 11 -3.50 -1.10 -5.38
CA PRO A 11 -2.96 0.07 -6.05
C PRO A 11 -2.78 -0.16 -7.56
N LEU A 12 -3.21 0.81 -8.35
CA LEU A 12 -3.10 0.79 -9.80
C LEU A 12 -2.06 1.78 -10.30
N VAL A 13 -1.93 2.92 -9.62
CA VAL A 13 -0.99 3.98 -9.97
C VAL A 13 -0.36 4.50 -8.69
N VAL A 14 0.95 4.60 -8.66
CA VAL A 14 1.71 5.10 -7.52
C VAL A 14 2.54 6.29 -7.97
N ASP A 15 2.22 7.48 -7.43
CA ASP A 15 2.91 8.74 -7.76
C ASP A 15 3.04 8.95 -9.28
N GLY A 16 1.94 8.72 -9.99
CA GLY A 16 1.89 8.92 -11.44
C GLY A 16 2.46 7.78 -12.26
N ARG A 17 2.95 6.72 -11.63
CA ARG A 17 3.51 5.56 -12.33
C ARG A 17 2.55 4.40 -12.25
N SER A 18 2.21 3.83 -13.39
CA SER A 18 1.31 2.70 -13.44
C SER A 18 1.94 1.46 -12.82
N VAL A 19 1.14 0.69 -12.11
CA VAL A 19 1.56 -0.58 -11.55
C VAL A 19 1.40 -1.65 -12.62
N ASP A 20 2.50 -2.34 -12.94
CA ASP A 20 2.49 -3.42 -13.91
C ASP A 20 2.01 -4.71 -13.27
N ALA A 21 2.47 -5.00 -12.06
CA ALA A 21 2.10 -6.21 -11.34
C ALA A 21 2.20 -6.00 -9.83
N VAL A 22 1.36 -6.71 -9.10
CA VAL A 22 1.47 -6.82 -7.66
C VAL A 22 2.18 -8.13 -7.36
N ARG A 23 3.34 -8.03 -6.72
CA ARG A 23 4.13 -9.21 -6.41
C ARG A 23 3.66 -9.89 -5.13
N GLU A 24 3.33 -9.07 -4.14
CA GLU A 24 2.98 -9.59 -2.83
C GLU A 24 2.12 -8.58 -2.09
N SER A 25 1.27 -9.07 -1.22
CA SER A 25 0.43 -8.22 -0.38
C SER A 25 0.26 -8.89 0.96
N TRP A 26 0.35 -8.10 2.03
CA TRP A 26 0.16 -8.63 3.38
C TRP A 26 -0.45 -7.59 4.29
N LEU A 27 -1.10 -8.07 5.34
CA LEU A 27 -1.74 -7.23 6.35
C LEU A 27 -0.90 -7.26 7.62
N VAL A 28 -0.61 -6.10 8.16
CA VAL A 28 0.05 -5.97 9.45
C VAL A 28 -0.96 -5.39 10.43
N GLU A 29 -1.20 -6.13 11.52
CA GLU A 29 -2.02 -5.67 12.62
C GLU A 29 -1.22 -5.81 13.90
N ASP A 30 -1.09 -4.70 14.63
CA ASP A 30 -0.33 -4.67 15.86
C ASP A 30 -0.99 -3.72 16.83
N ARG A 31 -0.62 -3.83 18.11
CA ARG A 31 -1.13 -2.96 19.18
C ARG A 31 -2.66 -2.98 19.25
N TRP A 32 -3.26 -4.10 18.86
CA TRP A 32 -4.73 -4.23 18.89
C TRP A 32 -5.29 -4.11 20.32
N TRP A 33 -4.43 -4.24 21.32
CA TRP A 33 -4.81 -4.14 22.73
C TRP A 33 -4.70 -2.71 23.26
N THR A 34 -4.34 -1.73 22.45
CA THR A 34 -4.17 -0.34 22.86
C THR A 34 -5.23 0.55 22.22
N ASP A 35 -5.28 1.81 22.65
CA ASP A 35 -6.14 2.82 22.06
C ASP A 35 -5.68 3.24 20.68
N ARG A 36 -4.47 2.84 20.27
CA ARG A 36 -3.88 3.19 18.98
C ARG A 36 -3.41 1.94 18.28
N PRO A 37 -4.34 1.11 17.82
CA PRO A 37 -3.96 -0.09 17.08
C PRO A 37 -3.28 0.28 15.77
N LEU A 38 -2.40 -0.60 15.31
CA LEU A 38 -1.74 -0.46 14.04
C LEU A 38 -2.39 -1.40 13.05
N ARG A 39 -2.94 -0.86 11.96
CA ARG A 39 -3.50 -1.67 10.88
C ARG A 39 -3.03 -1.10 9.57
N ARG A 40 -2.23 -1.89 8.84
CA ARG A 40 -1.65 -1.47 7.56
C ARG A 40 -1.72 -2.61 6.58
N ARG A 41 -2.12 -2.29 5.35
CA ARG A 41 -2.07 -3.23 4.25
C ARG A 41 -0.91 -2.85 3.35
N TYR A 42 -0.01 -3.78 3.14
CA TYR A 42 1.18 -3.57 2.34
C TYR A 42 1.02 -4.21 0.97
N TRP A 43 1.60 -3.59 -0.02
CA TRP A 43 1.71 -4.16 -1.37
C TRP A 43 3.12 -3.94 -1.88
N GLU A 44 3.73 -5.03 -2.37
CA GLU A 44 4.96 -4.93 -3.13
C GLU A 44 4.56 -4.97 -4.60
N VAL A 45 4.86 -3.90 -5.33
CA VAL A 45 4.42 -3.75 -6.70
C VAL A 45 5.60 -3.48 -7.61
N VAL A 46 5.46 -3.85 -8.89
CA VAL A 46 6.40 -3.50 -9.94
C VAL A 46 5.71 -2.48 -10.83
N THR A 47 6.34 -1.33 -11.01
CA THR A 47 5.81 -0.30 -11.90
C THR A 47 6.21 -0.62 -13.34
N THR A 48 5.57 0.07 -14.29
CA THR A 48 5.83 -0.16 -15.71
C THR A 48 7.25 0.20 -16.13
N CYS A 49 7.95 0.99 -15.31
CA CYS A 49 9.36 1.27 -15.56
C CYS A 49 10.30 0.22 -14.96
N GLY A 50 9.76 -0.88 -14.43
CA GLY A 50 10.54 -1.98 -13.87
C GLY A 50 11.00 -1.81 -12.46
N ARG A 51 10.44 -0.86 -11.75
CA ARG A 51 10.86 -0.53 -10.39
C ARG A 51 10.04 -1.26 -9.36
N ASN A 52 10.71 -1.89 -8.39
CA ASN A 52 10.05 -2.49 -7.24
C ASN A 52 9.79 -1.41 -6.19
N VAL A 53 8.54 -1.31 -5.75
CA VAL A 53 8.15 -0.34 -4.74
C VAL A 53 7.26 -1.04 -3.72
N VAL A 54 7.48 -0.75 -2.45
CA VAL A 54 6.60 -1.22 -1.38
C VAL A 54 5.82 -0.02 -0.87
N VAL A 55 4.51 -0.13 -0.94
CA VAL A 55 3.61 0.90 -0.44
C VAL A 55 2.67 0.29 0.58
N PHE A 56 2.16 1.10 1.48
CA PHE A 56 1.15 0.62 2.39
C PHE A 56 0.07 1.67 2.60
N ARG A 57 -1.10 1.19 2.91
CA ARG A 57 -2.22 2.03 3.31
C ARG A 57 -2.47 1.84 4.79
N ASP A 58 -2.48 2.95 5.52
CA ASP A 58 -2.92 2.95 6.90
C ASP A 58 -4.44 2.83 6.89
N LEU A 59 -4.97 1.71 7.38
CA LEU A 59 -6.39 1.42 7.29
C LEU A 59 -7.23 2.22 8.27
N LEU A 60 -6.60 2.84 9.26
CA LEU A 60 -7.32 3.64 10.23
C LEU A 60 -7.56 5.07 9.74
N VAL A 61 -6.60 5.63 9.02
CA VAL A 61 -6.71 7.00 8.49
C VAL A 61 -6.92 7.03 7.00
N GLY A 62 -6.76 5.92 6.31
CA GLY A 62 -7.02 5.82 4.87
C GLY A 62 -5.97 6.47 3.99
N ARG A 63 -4.78 6.69 4.49
CA ARG A 63 -3.70 7.33 3.73
C ARG A 63 -2.67 6.32 3.25
N TRP A 64 -2.04 6.66 2.14
CA TRP A 64 -1.01 5.85 1.54
C TRP A 64 0.38 6.38 1.86
N TYR A 65 1.32 5.47 2.04
CA TYR A 65 2.71 5.80 2.32
C TYR A 65 3.63 4.86 1.56
N SER A 66 4.81 5.35 1.22
CA SER A 66 5.88 4.50 0.71
C SER A 66 6.69 3.98 1.89
N GLN A 67 7.06 2.72 1.86
CA GLN A 67 7.92 2.15 2.90
C GLN A 67 9.32 2.73 2.81
N ARG A 68 9.66 3.22 1.68
CA ARG A 68 10.97 3.79 1.49
C ARG A 68 10.88 5.18 0.98
#